data_7c103997497cedb68e7ca1d7f885ef82
#
_entry.id   7c103997497cedb68e7ca1d7f885ef82
#
_cell.length_a   1.000
_cell.length_b   1.000
_cell.length_c   1.000
_cell.angle_alpha   90.00
_cell.angle_beta   90.00
_cell.angle_gamma   90.00
#
_symmetry.space_group_name_H-M   'P 1'
#
loop_
_entity.id
_entity.type
_entity.pdbx_description
1 polymer ?
#
loop_
_entity_poly.entity_id
_entity_poly.type
_entity_poly.pdbx_seq_one_letter_code
_entity_poly.pdbx_strand_id
1 'polypeptide(L)'
;MNILVLNCGSSSLKYQLINMDDESVIAKGLVERIGIEGSILTHKPTGKDKYVVETPMKDHNIAVKLVLDALMDAEHGVIKSTDEIAAVGHRVLDAGEKYIESCIVTEDVKKVVRECFDLGPLHNPANLIGIEAVEAAMPGKPNVAVWDTAFGGTMEPKAYLYAIPREYYEKYGVRRYGFHGTSHSFVSKETIKFANLDPKTAKVIVCHLGNGASISASIGGKCVDTSMGLTPLEGLIMGTRSGDLDPAILEFLCNHENLTISEMLNILNKKSGVLGMSGGISSDFRDLNAAANDGNEIAKVTLEAYAYRVAKYIGAYTAAMNGVDAITFTAGVGENAAWLRPMVAKYLGYLGVELDEAASEKACGVEGIISTPESKVKLCVIPTNEELAIARETLALVK
;
A
#
# COMPACT_ATOMS: atom_id res chain seq x y z
N MET A 1 3.59 -24.98 -7.45
CA MET A 1 4.73 -24.39 -6.70
C MET A 1 4.19 -23.41 -5.65
N ASN A 2 4.50 -23.64 -4.35
CA ASN A 2 3.95 -22.80 -3.28
C ASN A 2 4.94 -21.71 -2.86
N ILE A 3 4.47 -20.48 -2.79
CA ILE A 3 5.24 -19.31 -2.31
C ILE A 3 4.61 -18.84 -0.99
N LEU A 4 5.46 -18.69 0.04
CA LEU A 4 5.06 -18.07 1.30
C LEU A 4 5.36 -16.57 1.20
N VAL A 5 4.35 -15.75 1.39
CA VAL A 5 4.48 -14.28 1.42
C VAL A 5 4.39 -13.80 2.85
N LEU A 6 5.33 -12.96 3.26
CA LEU A 6 5.41 -12.38 4.60
C LEU A 6 5.44 -10.86 4.55
N ASN A 7 4.69 -10.24 5.45
CA ASN A 7 4.72 -8.81 5.71
C ASN A 7 4.89 -8.59 7.23
N CYS A 8 6.12 -8.27 7.63
CA CYS A 8 6.50 -8.10 9.04
C CYS A 8 6.43 -6.63 9.43
N GLY A 9 5.55 -6.30 10.37
CA GLY A 9 5.52 -5.03 11.06
C GLY A 9 6.23 -5.12 12.42
N SER A 10 6.34 -4.00 13.15
CA SER A 10 7.03 -3.93 14.45
C SER A 10 6.48 -4.90 15.50
N SER A 11 5.17 -5.12 15.51
CA SER A 11 4.47 -6.00 16.47
C SER A 11 3.47 -6.95 15.81
N SER A 12 3.59 -7.16 14.50
CA SER A 12 2.67 -8.02 13.74
C SER A 12 3.36 -8.68 12.57
N LEU A 13 2.82 -9.82 12.12
CA LEU A 13 3.25 -10.52 10.93
C LEU A 13 2.02 -11.06 10.19
N LYS A 14 1.81 -10.59 8.97
CA LYS A 14 0.81 -11.16 8.05
C LYS A 14 1.50 -12.14 7.12
N TYR A 15 0.79 -13.22 6.78
CA TYR A 15 1.28 -14.18 5.80
C TYR A 15 0.18 -14.74 4.92
N GLN A 16 0.60 -15.17 3.72
CA GLN A 16 -0.20 -16.01 2.83
C GLN A 16 0.70 -17.08 2.21
N LEU A 17 0.20 -18.30 2.14
CA LEU A 17 0.78 -19.36 1.33
C LEU A 17 -0.06 -19.48 0.06
N ILE A 18 0.57 -19.28 -1.10
CA ILE A 18 -0.11 -19.20 -2.40
C ILE A 18 0.45 -20.31 -3.31
N ASN A 19 -0.46 -21.08 -3.92
CA ASN A 19 -0.11 -22.00 -5.00
C ASN A 19 0.01 -21.21 -6.30
N MET A 20 1.22 -21.15 -6.86
CA MET A 20 1.49 -20.38 -8.08
C MET A 20 1.16 -21.12 -9.39
N ASP A 21 0.61 -22.31 -9.32
CA ASP A 21 0.15 -23.04 -10.52
C ASP A 21 -1.24 -22.52 -10.94
N ASP A 22 -2.06 -22.08 -9.98
CA ASP A 22 -3.41 -21.53 -10.16
C ASP A 22 -3.66 -20.21 -9.41
N GLU A 23 -2.64 -19.68 -8.74
CA GLU A 23 -2.67 -18.47 -7.93
C GLU A 23 -3.68 -18.51 -6.75
N SER A 24 -4.06 -19.71 -6.33
CA SER A 24 -4.99 -19.89 -5.22
C SER A 24 -4.31 -19.71 -3.84
N VAL A 25 -5.01 -19.09 -2.91
CA VAL A 25 -4.57 -18.96 -1.52
C VAL A 25 -4.81 -20.28 -0.80
N ILE A 26 -3.75 -20.96 -0.38
CA ILE A 26 -3.81 -22.22 0.38
C ILE A 26 -4.11 -21.96 1.85
N ALA A 27 -3.45 -20.94 2.42
CA ALA A 27 -3.71 -20.48 3.78
C ALA A 27 -3.27 -19.02 3.93
N LYS A 28 -3.90 -18.31 4.88
CA LYS A 28 -3.49 -16.97 5.30
C LYS A 28 -3.58 -16.83 6.81
N GLY A 29 -2.88 -15.86 7.35
CA GLY A 29 -2.97 -15.60 8.78
C GLY A 29 -2.32 -14.30 9.21
N LEU A 30 -2.50 -14.03 10.48
CA LEU A 30 -2.02 -12.83 11.15
C LEU A 30 -1.52 -13.21 12.53
N VAL A 31 -0.30 -12.78 12.83
CA VAL A 31 0.24 -12.74 14.17
C VAL A 31 0.16 -11.32 14.66
N GLU A 32 -0.36 -11.12 15.85
CA GLU A 32 -0.53 -9.80 16.48
C GLU A 32 0.14 -9.75 17.84
N ARG A 33 0.52 -8.54 18.26
CA ARG A 33 1.11 -8.27 19.59
C ARG A 33 2.42 -9.01 19.85
N ILE A 34 3.27 -9.16 18.81
CA ILE A 34 4.61 -9.70 18.94
C ILE A 34 5.43 -8.80 19.88
N GLY A 35 6.08 -9.37 20.88
CA GLY A 35 6.84 -8.63 21.90
C GLY A 35 5.99 -7.95 22.96
N ILE A 36 4.66 -8.14 22.94
CA ILE A 36 3.71 -7.52 23.87
C ILE A 36 2.84 -8.62 24.48
N GLU A 37 2.31 -8.37 25.67
CA GLU A 37 1.39 -9.32 26.35
C GLU A 37 0.13 -9.57 25.52
N GLY A 38 -0.34 -10.82 25.49
CA GLY A 38 -1.54 -11.23 24.73
C GLY A 38 -1.26 -11.43 23.25
N SER A 39 -0.07 -11.94 22.91
CA SER A 39 0.26 -12.32 21.53
C SER A 39 -0.67 -13.43 21.01
N ILE A 40 -1.12 -13.30 19.77
CA ILE A 40 -2.10 -14.20 19.16
C ILE A 40 -1.73 -14.48 17.70
N LEU A 41 -1.80 -15.75 17.31
CA LEU A 41 -1.78 -16.18 15.91
C LEU A 41 -3.20 -16.58 15.49
N THR A 42 -3.67 -15.99 14.39
CA THR A 42 -4.89 -16.42 13.69
C THR A 42 -4.49 -17.04 12.37
N HIS A 43 -4.65 -18.36 12.23
CA HIS A 43 -4.41 -19.12 11.00
C HIS A 43 -5.75 -19.46 10.32
N LYS A 44 -5.84 -19.24 9.02
CA LYS A 44 -7.05 -19.47 8.21
C LYS A 44 -6.68 -20.33 7.00
N PRO A 45 -6.70 -21.66 7.13
CA PRO A 45 -6.51 -22.55 6.00
C PRO A 45 -7.74 -22.52 5.09
N THR A 46 -7.54 -22.58 3.78
CA THR A 46 -8.66 -22.62 2.82
C THR A 46 -9.43 -23.93 2.95
N GLY A 47 -10.74 -23.83 3.10
CA GLY A 47 -11.63 -24.98 3.22
C GLY A 47 -11.64 -25.66 4.60
N LYS A 48 -11.00 -25.08 5.61
CA LYS A 48 -11.01 -25.57 7.00
C LYS A 48 -11.38 -24.46 7.97
N ASP A 49 -11.67 -24.83 9.21
CA ASP A 49 -11.95 -23.90 10.27
C ASP A 49 -10.72 -23.07 10.66
N LYS A 50 -10.98 -21.86 11.12
CA LYS A 50 -9.96 -20.95 11.64
C LYS A 50 -9.31 -21.55 12.89
N TYR A 51 -7.98 -21.55 12.95
CA TYR A 51 -7.16 -21.97 14.08
C TYR A 51 -6.56 -20.76 14.77
N VAL A 52 -6.71 -20.67 16.09
CA VAL A 52 -6.23 -19.55 16.89
C VAL A 52 -5.32 -20.07 17.98
N VAL A 53 -4.12 -19.46 18.10
CA VAL A 53 -3.14 -19.81 19.13
C VAL A 53 -2.81 -18.57 19.95
N GLU A 54 -3.13 -18.58 21.22
CA GLU A 54 -2.74 -17.56 22.18
C GLU A 54 -1.53 -18.07 22.97
N THR A 55 -0.37 -17.47 22.73
CA THR A 55 0.87 -17.86 23.40
C THR A 55 1.85 -16.68 23.38
N PRO A 56 2.68 -16.48 24.41
CA PRO A 56 3.67 -15.41 24.42
C PRO A 56 4.66 -15.54 23.24
N MET A 57 4.75 -14.50 22.43
CA MET A 57 5.69 -14.38 21.31
C MET A 57 6.63 -13.20 21.58
N LYS A 58 7.81 -13.50 22.11
CA LYS A 58 8.77 -12.46 22.52
C LYS A 58 9.38 -11.71 21.33
N ASP A 59 9.45 -12.35 20.18
CA ASP A 59 10.09 -11.84 18.98
C ASP A 59 9.51 -12.48 17.69
N HIS A 60 9.98 -12.01 16.55
CA HIS A 60 9.57 -12.51 15.24
C HIS A 60 10.08 -13.94 14.95
N ASN A 61 11.17 -14.41 15.60
CA ASN A 61 11.63 -15.79 15.42
C ASN A 61 10.58 -16.78 15.93
N ILE A 62 9.99 -16.48 17.11
CA ILE A 62 8.92 -17.29 17.67
C ILE A 62 7.67 -17.19 16.79
N ALA A 63 7.34 -15.99 16.31
CA ALA A 63 6.19 -15.77 15.44
C ALA A 63 6.32 -16.56 14.12
N VAL A 64 7.46 -16.49 13.43
CA VAL A 64 7.70 -17.24 12.19
C VAL A 64 7.63 -18.75 12.45
N LYS A 65 8.22 -19.23 13.54
CA LYS A 65 8.14 -20.66 13.90
C LYS A 65 6.69 -21.10 14.09
N LEU A 66 5.89 -20.35 14.83
CA LEU A 66 4.47 -20.65 15.04
C LEU A 66 3.65 -20.63 13.75
N VAL A 67 3.97 -19.73 12.82
CA VAL A 67 3.35 -19.72 11.47
C VAL A 67 3.68 -21.03 10.74
N LEU A 68 4.94 -21.47 10.75
CA LEU A 68 5.33 -22.73 10.11
C LEU A 68 4.70 -23.95 10.81
N ASP A 69 4.65 -23.96 12.14
CA ASP A 69 3.99 -25.01 12.91
C ASP A 69 2.48 -25.07 12.57
N ALA A 70 1.80 -23.93 12.44
CA ALA A 70 0.40 -23.87 12.05
C ALA A 70 0.16 -24.33 10.61
N LEU A 71 1.06 -24.00 9.68
CA LEU A 71 0.99 -24.47 8.29
C LEU A 71 1.16 -26.00 8.19
N MET A 72 1.89 -26.61 9.13
CA MET A 72 2.15 -28.06 9.20
C MET A 72 1.33 -28.79 10.26
N ASP A 73 0.43 -28.10 10.95
CA ASP A 73 -0.40 -28.71 12.00
C ASP A 73 -1.19 -29.93 11.48
N ALA A 74 -1.37 -30.95 12.32
CA ALA A 74 -1.99 -32.21 11.92
C ALA A 74 -3.47 -32.07 11.49
N GLU A 75 -4.20 -31.12 12.09
CA GLU A 75 -5.63 -30.90 11.84
C GLU A 75 -5.86 -29.68 10.93
N HIS A 76 -5.19 -28.57 11.20
CA HIS A 76 -5.38 -27.27 10.55
C HIS A 76 -4.33 -26.96 9.48
N GLY A 77 -3.27 -27.74 9.40
CA GLY A 77 -2.19 -27.55 8.45
C GLY A 77 -2.59 -27.81 7.00
N VAL A 78 -1.81 -27.27 6.10
CA VAL A 78 -2.05 -27.31 4.63
C VAL A 78 -0.85 -27.89 3.87
N ILE A 79 0.30 -28.05 4.54
CA ILE A 79 1.52 -28.71 4.04
C ILE A 79 2.03 -29.73 5.05
N LYS A 80 2.86 -30.68 4.59
CA LYS A 80 3.44 -31.73 5.46
C LYS A 80 4.84 -31.38 5.96
N SER A 81 5.56 -30.57 5.19
CA SER A 81 6.89 -30.10 5.54
C SER A 81 7.17 -28.73 4.89
N THR A 82 8.17 -28.03 5.40
CA THR A 82 8.66 -26.78 4.81
C THR A 82 9.26 -26.96 3.42
N ASP A 83 9.55 -28.20 2.98
CA ASP A 83 10.05 -28.47 1.63
C ASP A 83 8.99 -28.15 0.56
N GLU A 84 7.72 -28.16 0.92
CA GLU A 84 6.64 -27.79 0.02
C GLU A 84 6.56 -26.27 -0.24
N ILE A 85 7.28 -25.46 0.55
CA ILE A 85 7.46 -24.03 0.32
C ILE A 85 8.68 -23.87 -0.60
N ALA A 86 8.48 -23.41 -1.83
CA ALA A 86 9.56 -23.28 -2.79
C ALA A 86 10.45 -22.04 -2.51
N ALA A 87 9.85 -20.94 -2.09
CA ALA A 87 10.54 -19.71 -1.74
C ALA A 87 9.67 -18.82 -0.84
N VAL A 88 10.28 -17.79 -0.25
CA VAL A 88 9.60 -16.81 0.58
C VAL A 88 9.76 -15.41 -0.01
N GLY A 89 8.63 -14.73 -0.23
CA GLY A 89 8.58 -13.33 -0.63
C GLY A 89 8.34 -12.44 0.57
N HIS A 90 9.16 -11.43 0.75
CA HIS A 90 9.06 -10.45 1.83
C HIS A 90 8.66 -9.09 1.29
N ARG A 91 7.61 -8.47 1.85
CA ARG A 91 7.40 -7.04 1.68
C ARG A 91 8.45 -6.31 2.50
N VAL A 92 9.27 -5.51 1.84
CA VAL A 92 10.26 -4.63 2.47
C VAL A 92 9.94 -3.19 2.07
N LEU A 93 10.03 -2.26 3.02
CA LEU A 93 9.55 -0.91 2.76
C LEU A 93 10.44 -0.18 1.76
N ASP A 94 11.73 0.01 2.07
CA ASP A 94 12.59 0.94 1.36
C ASP A 94 14.02 0.41 1.18
N ALA A 95 14.54 0.56 -0.05
CA ALA A 95 15.91 0.27 -0.44
C ALA A 95 16.69 1.52 -0.86
N GLY A 96 16.14 2.72 -0.62
CA GLY A 96 16.68 3.94 -1.18
C GLY A 96 16.66 3.91 -2.72
N GLU A 97 17.74 4.32 -3.33
CA GLU A 97 17.93 4.27 -4.79
C GLU A 97 18.71 3.02 -5.26
N LYS A 98 19.08 2.11 -4.33
CA LYS A 98 19.96 0.98 -4.63
C LYS A 98 19.23 -0.18 -5.31
N TYR A 99 17.98 -0.39 -4.96
CA TYR A 99 17.14 -1.43 -5.55
C TYR A 99 15.81 -0.84 -6.00
N ILE A 100 15.59 -0.83 -7.29
CA ILE A 100 14.34 -0.38 -7.95
C ILE A 100 13.53 -1.58 -8.51
N GLU A 101 14.01 -2.80 -8.28
CA GLU A 101 13.36 -4.05 -8.67
C GLU A 101 13.52 -5.04 -7.53
N SER A 102 12.60 -6.00 -7.45
CA SER A 102 12.68 -7.10 -6.49
C SER A 102 13.95 -7.93 -6.70
N CYS A 103 14.52 -8.44 -5.63
CA CYS A 103 15.78 -9.17 -5.69
C CYS A 103 15.84 -10.32 -4.68
N ILE A 104 16.68 -11.33 -4.99
CA ILE A 104 17.01 -12.39 -4.02
C ILE A 104 17.79 -11.77 -2.86
N VAL A 105 17.40 -12.11 -1.65
CA VAL A 105 18.05 -11.62 -0.43
C VAL A 105 19.44 -12.21 -0.31
N THR A 106 20.42 -11.34 -0.16
CA THR A 106 21.83 -11.64 0.12
C THR A 106 22.28 -10.79 1.32
N GLU A 107 23.50 -11.01 1.81
CA GLU A 107 24.07 -10.15 2.86
C GLU A 107 24.17 -8.68 2.42
N ASP A 108 24.46 -8.42 1.13
CA ASP A 108 24.50 -7.06 0.58
C ASP A 108 23.11 -6.42 0.60
N VAL A 109 22.06 -7.17 0.26
CA VAL A 109 20.68 -6.71 0.35
C VAL A 109 20.30 -6.36 1.79
N LYS A 110 20.63 -7.23 2.76
CA LYS A 110 20.37 -6.97 4.18
C LYS A 110 21.15 -5.74 4.68
N LYS A 111 22.36 -5.53 4.19
CA LYS A 111 23.15 -4.33 4.48
C LYS A 111 22.45 -3.06 3.98
N VAL A 112 21.91 -3.07 2.76
CA VAL A 112 21.17 -1.94 2.21
C VAL A 112 19.91 -1.67 3.03
N VAL A 113 19.16 -2.70 3.46
CA VAL A 113 18.00 -2.51 4.36
C VAL A 113 18.41 -1.78 5.65
N ARG A 114 19.57 -2.16 6.25
CA ARG A 114 20.09 -1.48 7.45
C ARG A 114 20.47 -0.03 7.19
N GLU A 115 21.09 0.27 6.06
CA GLU A 115 21.47 1.63 5.65
C GLU A 115 20.23 2.53 5.41
N CYS A 116 19.08 1.93 5.10
CA CYS A 116 17.82 2.62 4.89
C CYS A 116 16.91 2.66 6.15
N PHE A 117 17.42 2.39 7.35
CA PHE A 117 16.62 2.47 8.57
C PHE A 117 16.09 3.87 8.84
N ASP A 118 16.85 4.91 8.52
CA ASP A 118 16.43 6.31 8.70
C ASP A 118 15.32 6.72 7.72
N LEU A 119 15.21 6.07 6.55
CA LEU A 119 14.13 6.28 5.57
C LEU A 119 12.84 5.56 5.98
N GLY A 120 12.96 4.43 6.67
CA GLY A 120 11.82 3.61 7.09
C GLY A 120 11.91 3.11 8.53
N PRO A 121 12.05 4.01 9.56
CA PRO A 121 12.42 3.61 10.92
C PRO A 121 11.39 2.71 11.62
N LEU A 122 10.14 2.75 11.20
CA LEU A 122 9.06 1.93 11.76
C LEU A 122 8.89 0.56 11.05
N HIS A 123 9.51 0.38 9.88
CA HIS A 123 9.25 -0.77 9.02
C HIS A 123 10.53 -1.56 8.67
N ASN A 124 11.55 -0.90 8.13
CA ASN A 124 12.77 -1.58 7.69
C ASN A 124 13.43 -2.47 8.77
N PRO A 125 13.56 -2.03 10.04
CA PRO A 125 14.08 -2.90 11.08
C PRO A 125 13.25 -4.18 11.27
N ALA A 126 11.92 -4.07 11.30
CA ALA A 126 11.02 -5.21 11.45
C ALA A 126 11.05 -6.13 10.21
N ASN A 127 11.12 -5.55 9.02
CA ASN A 127 11.24 -6.32 7.78
C ASN A 127 12.53 -7.17 7.77
N LEU A 128 13.65 -6.58 8.18
CA LEU A 128 14.94 -7.30 8.28
C LEU A 128 14.88 -8.44 9.30
N ILE A 129 14.32 -8.18 10.49
CA ILE A 129 14.14 -9.22 11.51
C ILE A 129 13.28 -10.37 10.97
N GLY A 130 12.23 -10.07 10.21
CA GLY A 130 11.39 -11.07 9.56
C GLY A 130 12.16 -11.93 8.55
N ILE A 131 13.02 -11.33 7.73
CA ILE A 131 13.89 -12.04 6.79
C ILE A 131 14.86 -12.98 7.56
N GLU A 132 15.57 -12.44 8.55
CA GLU A 132 16.53 -13.20 9.35
C GLU A 132 15.84 -14.36 10.13
N ALA A 133 14.63 -14.16 10.62
CA ALA A 133 13.83 -15.19 11.27
C ALA A 133 13.47 -16.35 10.31
N VAL A 134 13.15 -16.05 9.06
CA VAL A 134 12.87 -17.04 8.01
C VAL A 134 14.15 -17.80 7.65
N GLU A 135 15.28 -17.10 7.47
CA GLU A 135 16.57 -17.75 7.19
C GLU A 135 16.98 -18.74 8.29
N ALA A 136 16.72 -18.37 9.55
CA ALA A 136 16.98 -19.24 10.70
C ALA A 136 16.01 -20.46 10.76
N ALA A 137 14.75 -20.27 10.43
CA ALA A 137 13.72 -21.31 10.49
C ALA A 137 13.75 -22.26 9.28
N MET A 138 14.16 -21.77 8.11
CA MET A 138 14.26 -22.52 6.84
C MET A 138 15.61 -22.26 6.14
N PRO A 139 16.72 -22.78 6.68
CA PRO A 139 18.05 -22.56 6.10
C PRO A 139 18.14 -22.99 4.63
N GLY A 140 18.71 -22.13 3.79
CA GLY A 140 18.89 -22.39 2.35
C GLY A 140 17.65 -22.18 1.49
N LYS A 141 16.50 -21.84 2.08
CA LYS A 141 15.29 -21.48 1.31
C LYS A 141 15.51 -20.12 0.63
N PRO A 142 15.24 -19.96 -0.68
CA PRO A 142 15.30 -18.66 -1.34
C PRO A 142 14.36 -17.64 -0.68
N ASN A 143 14.91 -16.48 -0.34
CA ASN A 143 14.16 -15.32 0.14
C ASN A 143 14.25 -14.21 -0.91
N VAL A 144 13.15 -13.53 -1.18
CA VAL A 144 13.05 -12.42 -2.14
C VAL A 144 12.54 -11.18 -1.42
N ALA A 145 13.24 -10.07 -1.56
CA ALA A 145 12.79 -8.76 -1.11
C ALA A 145 11.99 -8.08 -2.23
N VAL A 146 10.75 -7.72 -1.92
CA VAL A 146 9.86 -6.94 -2.78
C VAL A 146 9.66 -5.58 -2.13
N TRP A 147 10.15 -4.53 -2.81
CA TRP A 147 10.26 -3.20 -2.22
C TRP A 147 8.99 -2.38 -2.47
N ASP A 148 8.44 -1.80 -1.41
CA ASP A 148 7.25 -0.95 -1.51
C ASP A 148 7.53 0.38 -2.24
N THR A 149 8.79 0.82 -2.27
CA THR A 149 9.25 2.02 -2.99
C THR A 149 9.70 1.74 -4.42
N ALA A 150 9.90 0.47 -4.84
CA ALA A 150 10.46 0.13 -6.15
C ALA A 150 9.68 0.70 -7.33
N PHE A 151 8.35 0.75 -7.25
CA PHE A 151 7.53 1.32 -8.33
C PHE A 151 7.90 2.77 -8.63
N GLY A 152 8.16 3.59 -7.60
CA GLY A 152 8.65 4.96 -7.73
C GLY A 152 10.08 5.10 -8.28
N GLY A 153 10.84 4.01 -8.33
CA GLY A 153 12.23 3.99 -8.83
C GLY A 153 12.37 4.36 -10.30
N THR A 154 11.29 4.27 -11.09
CA THR A 154 11.30 4.64 -12.53
C THR A 154 11.00 6.11 -12.80
N MET A 155 10.69 6.91 -11.76
CA MET A 155 10.44 8.34 -11.91
C MET A 155 11.69 9.08 -12.39
N GLU A 156 11.48 10.08 -13.27
CA GLU A 156 12.54 10.97 -13.71
C GLU A 156 12.86 12.06 -12.64
N PRO A 157 14.07 12.67 -12.66
CA PRO A 157 14.47 13.69 -11.68
C PRO A 157 13.47 14.84 -11.51
N LYS A 158 12.81 15.28 -12.58
CA LYS A 158 11.80 16.35 -12.55
C LYS A 158 10.58 16.02 -11.67
N ALA A 159 10.30 14.72 -11.44
CA ALA A 159 9.17 14.24 -10.64
C ALA A 159 9.58 13.95 -9.18
N TYR A 160 10.81 13.47 -8.95
CA TYR A 160 11.21 13.08 -7.61
C TYR A 160 11.99 14.14 -6.81
N LEU A 161 12.58 15.15 -7.46
CA LEU A 161 13.35 16.20 -6.76
C LEU A 161 12.42 17.18 -6.05
N TYR A 162 12.72 17.47 -4.79
CA TYR A 162 12.13 18.59 -4.08
C TYR A 162 12.83 19.90 -4.44
N ALA A 163 12.08 20.99 -4.43
CA ALA A 163 12.60 22.36 -4.69
C ALA A 163 13.30 22.94 -3.45
N ILE A 164 14.30 22.23 -2.93
CA ILE A 164 15.17 22.60 -1.81
C ILE A 164 16.64 22.50 -2.25
N PRO A 165 17.63 22.99 -1.47
CA PRO A 165 19.03 22.89 -1.87
C PRO A 165 19.42 21.46 -2.26
N ARG A 166 19.99 21.33 -3.45
CA ARG A 166 20.33 20.06 -4.08
C ARG A 166 21.24 19.17 -3.24
N GLU A 167 22.08 19.79 -2.41
CA GLU A 167 22.97 19.09 -1.48
C GLU A 167 22.26 18.11 -0.54
N TYR A 168 20.98 18.36 -0.18
CA TYR A 168 20.21 17.44 0.66
C TYR A 168 19.82 16.17 -0.07
N TYR A 169 19.55 16.25 -1.37
CA TYR A 169 19.40 15.06 -2.19
C TYR A 169 20.72 14.30 -2.31
N GLU A 170 21.80 14.99 -2.67
CA GLU A 170 23.10 14.37 -2.91
C GLU A 170 23.70 13.73 -1.65
N LYS A 171 23.48 14.32 -0.49
CA LYS A 171 24.06 13.86 0.78
C LYS A 171 23.19 12.84 1.52
N TYR A 172 21.86 13.01 1.47
CA TYR A 172 20.94 12.26 2.31
C TYR A 172 19.89 11.49 1.51
N GLY A 173 19.89 11.57 0.19
CA GLY A 173 18.87 10.96 -0.64
C GLY A 173 17.48 11.56 -0.45
N VAL A 174 17.38 12.86 -0.08
CA VAL A 174 16.08 13.53 0.10
C VAL A 174 15.42 13.74 -1.25
N ARG A 175 14.49 12.84 -1.56
CA ARG A 175 13.68 12.83 -2.77
C ARG A 175 12.32 12.20 -2.50
N ARG A 176 11.42 12.29 -3.48
CA ARG A 176 10.19 11.50 -3.52
C ARG A 176 10.53 10.05 -3.84
N TYR A 177 10.15 9.11 -2.99
CA TYR A 177 10.22 7.67 -3.23
C TYR A 177 8.87 7.10 -3.63
N GLY A 178 7.80 7.50 -2.95
CA GLY A 178 6.48 6.93 -3.09
C GLY A 178 6.32 5.63 -2.30
N PHE A 179 5.09 5.30 -1.96
CA PHE A 179 4.75 4.11 -1.20
C PHE A 179 3.50 3.46 -1.78
N HIS A 180 3.08 2.31 -1.23
CA HIS A 180 2.09 1.41 -1.82
C HIS A 180 2.51 0.94 -3.23
N GLY A 181 3.82 0.90 -3.49
CA GLY A 181 4.35 0.63 -4.83
C GLY A 181 3.96 -0.74 -5.35
N THR A 182 3.95 -1.76 -4.50
CA THR A 182 3.48 -3.10 -4.87
C THR A 182 2.03 -3.07 -5.37
N SER A 183 1.15 -2.35 -4.65
CA SER A 183 -0.25 -2.17 -5.06
C SER A 183 -0.35 -1.35 -6.37
N HIS A 184 0.34 -0.21 -6.46
CA HIS A 184 0.33 0.62 -7.67
C HIS A 184 0.83 -0.14 -8.91
N SER A 185 1.91 -0.88 -8.79
CA SER A 185 2.45 -1.72 -9.86
C SER A 185 1.44 -2.81 -10.28
N PHE A 186 0.88 -3.52 -9.32
CA PHE A 186 -0.10 -4.57 -9.57
C PHE A 186 -1.34 -4.01 -10.26
N VAL A 187 -1.99 -3.02 -9.65
CA VAL A 187 -3.25 -2.47 -10.14
C VAL A 187 -3.08 -1.78 -11.50
N SER A 188 -1.97 -1.08 -11.75
CA SER A 188 -1.73 -0.47 -13.07
C SER A 188 -1.65 -1.53 -14.17
N LYS A 189 -0.95 -2.64 -13.94
CA LYS A 189 -0.82 -3.76 -14.89
C LYS A 189 -2.15 -4.48 -15.10
N GLU A 190 -2.88 -4.76 -14.03
CA GLU A 190 -4.21 -5.39 -14.13
C GLU A 190 -5.21 -4.44 -14.83
N THR A 191 -5.15 -3.12 -14.59
CA THR A 191 -5.98 -2.13 -15.32
C THR A 191 -5.71 -2.16 -16.81
N ILE A 192 -4.44 -2.17 -17.23
CA ILE A 192 -4.06 -2.23 -18.64
C ILE A 192 -4.65 -3.47 -19.30
N LYS A 193 -4.54 -4.62 -18.63
CA LYS A 193 -5.08 -5.90 -19.12
C LYS A 193 -6.61 -5.91 -19.15
N PHE A 194 -7.25 -5.55 -18.02
CA PHE A 194 -8.71 -5.58 -17.85
C PHE A 194 -9.43 -4.61 -18.78
N ALA A 195 -8.89 -3.40 -18.94
CA ALA A 195 -9.43 -2.38 -19.82
C ALA A 195 -9.01 -2.55 -21.30
N ASN A 196 -8.25 -3.60 -21.63
CA ASN A 196 -7.73 -3.90 -22.97
C ASN A 196 -7.00 -2.69 -23.59
N LEU A 197 -6.05 -2.12 -22.84
CA LEU A 197 -5.22 -1.00 -23.26
C LEU A 197 -3.88 -1.50 -23.81
N ASP A 198 -3.19 -0.65 -24.59
CA ASP A 198 -1.85 -0.97 -25.10
C ASP A 198 -0.84 -1.05 -23.94
N PRO A 199 -0.22 -2.21 -23.67
CA PRO A 199 0.70 -2.39 -22.54
C PRO A 199 1.97 -1.55 -22.61
N LYS A 200 2.29 -0.93 -23.76
CA LYS A 200 3.49 -0.11 -23.94
C LYS A 200 3.24 1.38 -23.71
N THR A 201 2.03 1.85 -23.97
CA THR A 201 1.73 3.29 -24.06
C THR A 201 0.60 3.73 -23.13
N ALA A 202 -0.15 2.79 -22.56
CA ALA A 202 -1.31 3.10 -21.70
C ALA A 202 -0.92 4.01 -20.54
N LYS A 203 -1.68 5.10 -20.38
CA LYS A 203 -1.57 6.08 -19.33
C LYS A 203 -2.60 5.81 -18.25
N VAL A 204 -2.14 5.30 -17.12
CA VAL A 204 -3.03 4.85 -16.04
C VAL A 204 -2.76 5.65 -14.76
N ILE A 205 -3.83 6.12 -14.14
CA ILE A 205 -3.82 6.69 -12.80
C ILE A 205 -4.43 5.66 -11.85
N VAL A 206 -3.70 5.29 -10.79
CA VAL A 206 -4.19 4.39 -9.73
C VAL A 206 -4.46 5.20 -8.48
N CYS A 207 -5.71 5.21 -8.03
CA CYS A 207 -6.16 5.80 -6.78
C CYS A 207 -6.23 4.70 -5.71
N HIS A 208 -5.13 4.48 -4.98
CA HIS A 208 -5.07 3.57 -3.84
C HIS A 208 -5.63 4.30 -2.62
N LEU A 209 -6.91 4.09 -2.33
CA LEU A 209 -7.65 4.80 -1.29
C LEU A 209 -8.00 3.83 -0.15
N GLY A 210 -7.23 3.88 0.90
CA GLY A 210 -7.45 3.18 2.16
C GLY A 210 -7.41 4.15 3.34
N ASN A 211 -7.14 3.65 4.55
CA ASN A 211 -6.84 4.52 5.70
C ASN A 211 -5.52 5.29 5.46
N GLY A 212 -4.48 4.64 4.90
CA GLY A 212 -3.43 5.30 4.14
C GLY A 212 -3.86 5.42 2.68
N ALA A 213 -3.59 6.53 2.01
CA ALA A 213 -4.01 6.75 0.64
C ALA A 213 -2.90 7.39 -0.20
N SER A 214 -2.79 6.96 -1.45
CA SER A 214 -1.87 7.54 -2.44
C SER A 214 -2.43 7.42 -3.85
N ILE A 215 -1.94 8.27 -4.74
CA ILE A 215 -2.23 8.19 -6.18
C ILE A 215 -0.90 8.03 -6.92
N SER A 216 -0.89 7.27 -8.00
CA SER A 216 0.23 7.19 -8.91
C SER A 216 -0.19 7.39 -10.37
N ALA A 217 0.74 7.90 -11.16
CA ALA A 217 0.67 8.00 -12.61
C ALA A 217 1.65 7.00 -13.23
N SER A 218 1.22 6.24 -14.23
CA SER A 218 2.08 5.30 -14.94
C SER A 218 1.85 5.33 -16.45
N ILE A 219 2.92 5.11 -17.21
CA ILE A 219 2.88 4.91 -18.66
C ILE A 219 3.46 3.54 -18.95
N GLY A 220 2.67 2.68 -19.62
CA GLY A 220 3.08 1.29 -19.89
C GLY A 220 3.44 0.51 -18.63
N GLY A 221 2.77 0.77 -17.49
CA GLY A 221 3.01 0.13 -16.22
C GLY A 221 4.28 0.60 -15.48
N LYS A 222 4.97 1.65 -15.96
CA LYS A 222 6.12 2.29 -15.28
C LYS A 222 5.68 3.59 -14.61
N CYS A 223 6.07 3.79 -13.37
CA CYS A 223 5.73 4.99 -12.61
C CYS A 223 6.34 6.24 -13.24
N VAL A 224 5.51 7.27 -13.41
CA VAL A 224 5.89 8.61 -13.86
C VAL A 224 5.89 9.59 -12.69
N ASP A 225 4.92 9.45 -11.79
CA ASP A 225 4.79 10.27 -10.59
C ASP A 225 3.94 9.54 -9.53
N THR A 226 4.07 9.93 -8.26
CA THR A 226 3.28 9.39 -7.15
C THR A 226 3.12 10.41 -6.04
N SER A 227 2.04 10.33 -5.26
CA SER A 227 1.66 11.38 -4.31
C SER A 227 2.39 11.33 -2.96
N MET A 228 2.79 10.15 -2.49
CA MET A 228 3.61 10.05 -1.28
C MET A 228 5.04 10.42 -1.60
N GLY A 229 5.73 11.05 -0.66
CA GLY A 229 7.02 11.68 -0.86
C GLY A 229 8.21 10.89 -0.31
N LEU A 230 9.08 11.59 0.44
CA LEU A 230 10.16 11.00 1.24
C LEU A 230 9.57 10.06 2.30
N THR A 231 8.41 10.38 2.81
CA THR A 231 7.66 9.58 3.80
C THR A 231 6.21 9.39 3.32
N PRO A 232 5.45 8.46 3.93
CA PRO A 232 4.04 8.27 3.60
C PRO A 232 3.10 9.40 4.11
N LEU A 233 3.63 10.56 4.48
CA LEU A 233 2.84 11.70 5.00
C LEU A 233 2.35 12.62 3.89
N GLU A 234 3.19 12.91 2.88
CA GLU A 234 2.87 13.79 1.75
C GLU A 234 1.73 13.22 0.90
N GLY A 235 0.97 14.09 0.23
CA GLY A 235 0.01 13.72 -0.79
C GLY A 235 -1.45 13.92 -0.38
N LEU A 236 -2.22 12.85 -0.49
CA LEU A 236 -3.66 12.86 -0.19
C LEU A 236 -3.95 13.09 1.30
N ILE A 237 -5.14 13.64 1.57
CA ILE A 237 -5.75 13.54 2.89
C ILE A 237 -5.98 12.04 3.17
N MET A 238 -5.67 11.56 4.37
CA MET A 238 -5.80 10.15 4.74
C MET A 238 -6.69 10.00 5.98
N GLY A 239 -6.81 8.82 6.52
CA GLY A 239 -7.59 8.60 7.75
C GLY A 239 -7.12 9.46 8.92
N THR A 240 -5.80 9.44 9.18
CA THR A 240 -5.18 10.19 10.30
C THR A 240 -4.01 11.08 9.87
N ARG A 241 -3.52 10.97 8.62
CA ARG A 241 -2.42 11.77 8.09
C ARG A 241 -2.95 12.96 7.30
N SER A 242 -2.27 14.09 7.45
CA SER A 242 -2.69 15.37 6.84
C SER A 242 -2.64 15.38 5.30
N GLY A 243 -1.68 14.66 4.70
CA GLY A 243 -1.27 14.93 3.32
C GLY A 243 -0.60 16.30 3.20
N ASP A 244 -0.66 16.88 2.00
CA ASP A 244 -0.04 18.17 1.69
C ASP A 244 -0.58 19.31 2.55
N LEU A 245 0.34 20.12 3.02
CA LEU A 245 0.07 21.36 3.74
C LEU A 245 1.18 22.39 3.46
N ASP A 246 0.95 23.65 3.81
CA ASP A 246 1.99 24.68 3.79
C ASP A 246 3.00 24.37 4.90
N PRO A 247 4.31 24.20 4.60
CA PRO A 247 5.34 23.93 5.61
C PRO A 247 5.41 24.98 6.74
N ALA A 248 5.05 26.24 6.47
CA ALA A 248 5.04 27.30 7.50
C ALA A 248 4.01 27.05 8.61
N ILE A 249 3.00 26.19 8.37
CA ILE A 249 2.05 25.76 9.40
C ILE A 249 2.79 25.07 10.56
N LEU A 250 3.87 24.35 10.29
CA LEU A 250 4.64 23.65 11.32
C LEU A 250 5.21 24.65 12.33
N GLU A 251 5.93 25.66 11.83
CA GLU A 251 6.51 26.70 12.70
C GLU A 251 5.42 27.49 13.44
N PHE A 252 4.35 27.88 12.72
CA PHE A 252 3.24 28.62 13.30
C PHE A 252 2.63 27.88 14.50
N LEU A 253 2.26 26.59 14.32
CA LEU A 253 1.64 25.80 15.38
C LEU A 253 2.62 25.41 16.48
N CYS A 254 3.88 25.08 16.16
CA CYS A 254 4.89 24.80 17.17
C CYS A 254 5.07 25.99 18.13
N ASN A 255 5.10 27.22 17.61
CA ASN A 255 5.24 28.42 18.42
C ASN A 255 3.98 28.74 19.26
N HIS A 256 2.77 28.52 18.71
CA HIS A 256 1.52 28.84 19.43
C HIS A 256 1.14 27.81 20.48
N GLU A 257 1.42 26.54 20.20
CA GLU A 257 1.06 25.41 21.07
C GLU A 257 2.24 24.92 21.91
N ASN A 258 3.42 25.57 21.79
CA ASN A 258 4.66 25.19 22.46
C ASN A 258 5.05 23.72 22.24
N LEU A 259 4.99 23.28 20.97
CA LEU A 259 5.31 21.92 20.55
C LEU A 259 6.71 21.82 19.96
N THR A 260 7.34 20.68 20.13
CA THR A 260 8.51 20.29 19.36
C THR A 260 8.11 19.87 17.93
N ILE A 261 9.06 19.91 17.00
CA ILE A 261 8.80 19.42 15.62
C ILE A 261 8.38 17.94 15.59
N SER A 262 8.90 17.11 16.50
CA SER A 262 8.52 15.70 16.61
C SER A 262 7.09 15.52 17.07
N GLU A 263 6.62 16.33 18.00
CA GLU A 263 5.22 16.32 18.45
C GLU A 263 4.29 16.81 17.35
N MET A 264 4.69 17.84 16.60
CA MET A 264 3.93 18.32 15.46
C MET A 264 3.82 17.25 14.37
N LEU A 265 4.91 16.58 14.00
CA LEU A 265 4.89 15.48 13.05
C LEU A 265 4.03 14.31 13.54
N ASN A 266 3.99 14.04 14.85
CA ASN A 266 3.08 13.03 15.39
C ASN A 266 1.60 13.44 15.24
N ILE A 267 1.28 14.74 15.39
CA ILE A 267 -0.08 15.26 15.12
C ILE A 267 -0.44 15.08 13.65
N LEU A 268 0.47 15.44 12.72
CA LEU A 268 0.24 15.30 11.29
C LEU A 268 0.06 13.85 10.84
N ASN A 269 0.70 12.90 11.52
CA ASN A 269 0.60 11.48 11.19
C ASN A 269 -0.59 10.76 11.83
N LYS A 270 -1.00 11.15 13.07
CA LYS A 270 -1.93 10.35 13.89
C LYS A 270 -3.21 11.06 14.29
N LYS A 271 -3.26 12.40 14.21
CA LYS A 271 -4.39 13.20 14.71
C LYS A 271 -4.97 14.14 13.64
N SER A 272 -4.52 14.02 12.41
CA SER A 272 -4.90 14.85 11.27
C SER A 272 -5.79 14.06 10.30
N GLY A 273 -5.72 14.36 9.02
CA GLY A 273 -6.53 13.70 7.99
C GLY A 273 -8.01 13.90 8.21
N VAL A 274 -8.84 12.95 7.76
CA VAL A 274 -10.30 13.05 7.93
C VAL A 274 -10.70 12.99 9.40
N LEU A 275 -9.94 12.30 10.27
CA LEU A 275 -10.14 12.31 11.72
C LEU A 275 -10.03 13.73 12.27
N GLY A 276 -8.94 14.42 11.99
CA GLY A 276 -8.71 15.78 12.47
C GLY A 276 -9.68 16.78 11.87
N MET A 277 -9.90 16.73 10.56
CA MET A 277 -10.81 17.63 9.84
C MET A 277 -12.26 17.49 10.29
N SER A 278 -12.69 16.28 10.65
CA SER A 278 -14.04 16.03 11.17
C SER A 278 -14.22 16.39 12.64
N GLY A 279 -13.20 16.95 13.30
CA GLY A 279 -13.27 17.26 14.72
C GLY A 279 -13.26 16.02 15.61
N GLY A 280 -12.67 14.92 15.14
CA GLY A 280 -12.53 13.67 15.90
C GLY A 280 -13.71 12.71 15.77
N ILE A 281 -14.59 12.88 14.78
CA ILE A 281 -15.74 11.96 14.57
C ILE A 281 -15.23 10.54 14.33
N SER A 282 -14.43 10.34 13.27
CA SER A 282 -13.82 9.04 12.96
C SER A 282 -12.72 9.17 11.92
N SER A 283 -11.78 8.22 11.91
CA SER A 283 -10.86 7.98 10.80
C SER A 283 -11.43 6.97 9.78
N ASP A 284 -12.56 6.34 10.08
CA ASP A 284 -13.24 5.40 9.19
C ASP A 284 -14.21 6.16 8.28
N PHE A 285 -14.03 6.01 6.98
CA PHE A 285 -14.84 6.67 5.97
C PHE A 285 -16.32 6.23 5.98
N ARG A 286 -16.62 5.02 6.49
CA ARG A 286 -17.99 4.53 6.64
C ARG A 286 -18.75 5.31 7.69
N ASP A 287 -18.11 5.56 8.84
CA ASP A 287 -18.68 6.34 9.93
C ASP A 287 -18.90 7.80 9.52
N LEU A 288 -17.91 8.37 8.80
CA LEU A 288 -18.03 9.74 8.27
C LEU A 288 -19.15 9.88 7.26
N ASN A 289 -19.32 8.90 6.35
CA ASN A 289 -20.41 8.90 5.39
C ASN A 289 -21.76 8.76 6.08
N ALA A 290 -21.87 7.91 7.10
CA ALA A 290 -23.09 7.80 7.90
C ALA A 290 -23.42 9.14 8.60
N ALA A 291 -22.43 9.75 9.26
CA ALA A 291 -22.62 11.05 9.91
C ALA A 291 -23.03 12.16 8.92
N ALA A 292 -22.42 12.19 7.73
CA ALA A 292 -22.78 13.16 6.69
C ALA A 292 -24.23 12.97 6.19
N ASN A 293 -24.65 11.73 6.00
CA ASN A 293 -26.02 11.38 5.62
C ASN A 293 -27.05 11.73 6.73
N ASP A 294 -26.63 11.66 7.98
CA ASP A 294 -27.45 12.09 9.13
C ASP A 294 -27.45 13.63 9.32
N GLY A 295 -26.85 14.38 8.40
CA GLY A 295 -26.89 15.85 8.37
C GLY A 295 -25.73 16.52 9.12
N ASN A 296 -24.65 15.80 9.45
CA ASN A 296 -23.46 16.41 10.05
C ASN A 296 -22.65 17.15 8.97
N GLU A 297 -22.72 18.49 9.00
CA GLU A 297 -22.05 19.37 8.02
C GLU A 297 -20.51 19.27 8.07
N ILE A 298 -19.91 19.02 9.25
CA ILE A 298 -18.45 18.89 9.36
C ILE A 298 -18.00 17.59 8.65
N ALA A 299 -18.70 16.48 8.87
CA ALA A 299 -18.43 15.23 8.17
C ALA A 299 -18.58 15.37 6.64
N LYS A 300 -19.63 16.04 6.21
CA LYS A 300 -19.89 16.30 4.77
C LYS A 300 -18.76 17.10 4.13
N VAL A 301 -18.40 18.26 4.72
CA VAL A 301 -17.29 19.10 4.21
C VAL A 301 -15.96 18.34 4.22
N THR A 302 -15.73 17.50 5.22
CA THR A 302 -14.52 16.65 5.30
C THR A 302 -14.44 15.68 4.12
N LEU A 303 -15.54 14.99 3.79
CA LEU A 303 -15.60 14.07 2.65
C LEU A 303 -15.52 14.81 1.30
N GLU A 304 -16.12 15.99 1.18
CA GLU A 304 -15.99 16.85 -0.01
C GLU A 304 -14.55 17.30 -0.24
N ALA A 305 -13.85 17.72 0.81
CA ALA A 305 -12.44 18.10 0.74
C ALA A 305 -11.54 16.92 0.37
N TYR A 306 -11.82 15.72 0.89
CA TYR A 306 -11.13 14.51 0.50
C TYR A 306 -11.29 14.19 -0.99
N ALA A 307 -12.53 14.13 -1.46
CA ALA A 307 -12.82 13.86 -2.88
C ALA A 307 -12.21 14.93 -3.81
N TYR A 308 -12.25 16.19 -3.41
CA TYR A 308 -11.63 17.30 -4.14
C TYR A 308 -10.11 17.15 -4.23
N ARG A 309 -9.43 16.75 -3.13
CA ARG A 309 -7.99 16.49 -3.14
C ARG A 309 -7.63 15.33 -4.08
N VAL A 310 -8.42 14.25 -4.08
CA VAL A 310 -8.24 13.12 -5.01
C VAL A 310 -8.35 13.60 -6.46
N ALA A 311 -9.41 14.36 -6.77
CA ALA A 311 -9.63 14.90 -8.12
C ALA A 311 -8.50 15.83 -8.59
N LYS A 312 -7.97 16.68 -7.68
CA LYS A 312 -6.82 17.55 -8.00
C LYS A 312 -5.57 16.75 -8.37
N TYR A 313 -5.27 15.67 -7.65
CA TYR A 313 -4.15 14.80 -7.98
C TYR A 313 -4.35 14.07 -9.31
N ILE A 314 -5.57 13.60 -9.61
CA ILE A 314 -5.91 13.05 -10.93
C ILE A 314 -5.62 14.07 -12.03
N GLY A 315 -6.04 15.32 -11.84
CA GLY A 315 -5.78 16.40 -12.80
C GLY A 315 -4.28 16.68 -12.98
N ALA A 316 -3.52 16.77 -11.89
CA ALA A 316 -2.08 16.99 -11.92
C ALA A 316 -1.36 15.84 -12.66
N TYR A 317 -1.73 14.60 -12.42
CA TYR A 317 -1.11 13.44 -13.04
C TYR A 317 -1.55 13.22 -14.49
N THR A 318 -2.76 13.64 -14.84
CA THR A 318 -3.16 13.74 -16.26
C THR A 318 -2.26 14.72 -17.01
N ALA A 319 -1.93 15.86 -16.39
CA ALA A 319 -0.97 16.81 -16.97
C ALA A 319 0.45 16.24 -17.05
N ALA A 320 0.93 15.56 -16.00
CA ALA A 320 2.26 14.94 -15.97
C ALA A 320 2.48 13.92 -17.10
N MET A 321 1.43 13.18 -17.47
CA MET A 321 1.44 12.20 -18.55
C MET A 321 1.00 12.77 -19.91
N ASN A 322 0.55 14.03 -19.98
CA ASN A 322 -0.10 14.61 -21.16
C ASN A 322 -1.28 13.75 -21.66
N GLY A 323 -2.22 13.48 -20.76
CA GLY A 323 -3.42 12.67 -21.00
C GLY A 323 -3.53 11.47 -20.05
N VAL A 324 -4.67 10.79 -20.10
CA VAL A 324 -4.98 9.59 -19.32
C VAL A 324 -5.94 8.70 -20.11
N ASP A 325 -5.71 7.39 -20.05
CA ASP A 325 -6.56 6.38 -20.71
C ASP A 325 -7.50 5.70 -19.70
N ALA A 326 -7.01 5.46 -18.48
CA ALA A 326 -7.80 4.88 -17.41
C ALA A 326 -7.45 5.46 -16.03
N ILE A 327 -8.47 5.57 -15.17
CA ILE A 327 -8.38 5.92 -13.76
C ILE A 327 -8.97 4.77 -12.96
N THR A 328 -8.21 4.19 -12.04
CA THR A 328 -8.62 3.00 -11.30
C THR A 328 -8.66 3.27 -9.80
N PHE A 329 -9.78 2.92 -9.18
CA PHE A 329 -9.98 2.95 -7.73
C PHE A 329 -9.65 1.60 -7.14
N THR A 330 -8.87 1.59 -6.05
CA THR A 330 -8.42 0.38 -5.37
C THR A 330 -8.23 0.61 -3.88
N ALA A 331 -7.91 -0.44 -3.14
CA ALA A 331 -7.84 -0.47 -1.68
C ALA A 331 -9.19 -0.25 -0.99
N GLY A 332 -9.21 -0.39 0.33
CA GLY A 332 -10.44 -0.55 1.09
C GLY A 332 -11.55 0.48 0.81
N VAL A 333 -11.20 1.77 0.71
CA VAL A 333 -12.14 2.84 0.39
C VAL A 333 -12.42 2.89 -1.12
N GLY A 334 -11.38 2.82 -1.95
CA GLY A 334 -11.51 2.86 -3.42
C GLY A 334 -12.38 1.72 -3.97
N GLU A 335 -12.22 0.52 -3.41
CA GLU A 335 -12.96 -0.69 -3.81
C GLU A 335 -14.40 -0.70 -3.31
N ASN A 336 -14.65 -0.21 -2.10
CA ASN A 336 -15.93 -0.47 -1.41
C ASN A 336 -16.81 0.77 -1.20
N ALA A 337 -16.27 1.98 -1.32
CA ALA A 337 -17.04 3.21 -1.13
C ALA A 337 -17.59 3.73 -2.48
N ALA A 338 -18.62 3.06 -3.01
CA ALA A 338 -19.26 3.47 -4.28
C ALA A 338 -19.74 4.91 -4.25
N TRP A 339 -20.18 5.41 -3.11
CA TRP A 339 -20.63 6.78 -2.89
C TRP A 339 -19.53 7.84 -3.07
N LEU A 340 -18.25 7.49 -2.89
CA LEU A 340 -17.12 8.41 -3.05
C LEU A 340 -16.81 8.68 -4.53
N ARG A 341 -16.96 7.68 -5.38
CA ARG A 341 -16.57 7.73 -6.80
C ARG A 341 -17.28 8.83 -7.57
N PRO A 342 -18.62 9.04 -7.47
CA PRO A 342 -19.29 10.18 -8.07
C PRO A 342 -18.83 11.52 -7.49
N MET A 343 -18.47 11.59 -6.21
CA MET A 343 -17.92 12.81 -5.62
C MET A 343 -16.58 13.22 -6.25
N VAL A 344 -15.77 12.25 -6.69
CA VAL A 344 -14.52 12.48 -7.43
C VAL A 344 -14.83 12.75 -8.91
N ALA A 345 -15.64 11.89 -9.54
CA ALA A 345 -15.92 11.94 -10.98
C ALA A 345 -16.54 13.26 -11.45
N LYS A 346 -17.36 13.92 -10.60
CA LYS A 346 -17.96 15.24 -10.92
C LYS A 346 -16.94 16.32 -11.29
N TYR A 347 -15.69 16.20 -10.88
CA TYR A 347 -14.61 17.13 -11.22
C TYR A 347 -13.86 16.77 -12.51
N LEU A 348 -14.12 15.59 -13.09
CA LEU A 348 -13.32 15.02 -14.19
C LEU A 348 -14.00 15.15 -15.56
N GLY A 349 -15.15 15.84 -15.64
CA GLY A 349 -15.90 16.03 -16.90
C GLY A 349 -15.07 16.68 -18.01
N TYR A 350 -14.13 17.55 -17.68
CA TYR A 350 -13.22 18.16 -18.66
C TYR A 350 -12.30 17.16 -19.36
N LEU A 351 -12.09 15.97 -18.78
CA LEU A 351 -11.38 14.84 -19.39
C LEU A 351 -12.29 13.98 -20.28
N GLY A 352 -13.59 14.26 -20.30
CA GLY A 352 -14.59 13.43 -20.95
C GLY A 352 -14.91 12.17 -20.17
N VAL A 353 -14.73 12.21 -18.85
CA VAL A 353 -15.15 11.15 -17.94
C VAL A 353 -16.66 11.17 -17.76
N GLU A 354 -17.28 10.02 -17.96
CA GLU A 354 -18.70 9.77 -17.70
C GLU A 354 -18.84 8.52 -16.82
N LEU A 355 -19.27 8.73 -15.57
CA LEU A 355 -19.47 7.65 -14.61
C LEU A 355 -20.80 6.92 -14.88
N ASP A 356 -20.78 5.59 -14.88
CA ASP A 356 -21.97 4.75 -14.75
C ASP A 356 -22.18 4.43 -13.27
N GLU A 357 -23.11 5.12 -12.63
CA GLU A 357 -23.38 4.96 -11.19
C GLU A 357 -23.86 3.55 -10.85
N ALA A 358 -24.68 2.93 -11.69
CA ALA A 358 -25.19 1.58 -11.46
C ALA A 358 -24.08 0.52 -11.57
N ALA A 359 -23.16 0.68 -12.53
CA ALA A 359 -21.97 -0.16 -12.63
C ALA A 359 -21.04 0.08 -11.43
N SER A 360 -20.87 1.33 -10.99
CA SER A 360 -20.07 1.69 -9.83
C SER A 360 -20.60 1.06 -8.53
N GLU A 361 -21.88 1.05 -8.30
CA GLU A 361 -22.50 0.40 -7.15
C GLU A 361 -22.27 -1.12 -7.13
N LYS A 362 -22.31 -1.77 -8.30
CA LYS A 362 -22.07 -3.21 -8.44
C LYS A 362 -20.59 -3.59 -8.24
N ALA A 363 -19.66 -2.71 -8.56
CA ALA A 363 -18.23 -2.94 -8.46
C ALA A 363 -17.71 -2.65 -7.04
N CYS A 364 -18.31 -3.23 -6.01
CA CYS A 364 -17.84 -3.15 -4.62
C CYS A 364 -17.06 -4.41 -4.27
N GLY A 365 -15.74 -4.24 -4.06
CA GLY A 365 -14.83 -5.35 -3.75
C GLY A 365 -14.60 -6.33 -4.92
N VAL A 366 -15.05 -6.00 -6.11
CA VAL A 366 -14.87 -6.78 -7.34
C VAL A 366 -14.42 -5.89 -8.49
N GLU A 367 -13.72 -6.48 -9.45
CA GLU A 367 -13.31 -5.75 -10.64
C GLU A 367 -14.50 -5.32 -11.51
N GLY A 368 -14.41 -4.13 -12.09
CA GLY A 368 -15.45 -3.61 -12.97
C GLY A 368 -15.04 -2.35 -13.70
N ILE A 369 -15.51 -2.18 -14.94
CA ILE A 369 -15.52 -0.89 -15.63
C ILE A 369 -16.76 -0.14 -15.13
N ILE A 370 -16.55 1.06 -14.61
CA ILE A 370 -17.57 1.90 -13.99
C ILE A 370 -17.79 3.22 -14.74
N SER A 371 -17.29 3.31 -15.96
CA SER A 371 -17.57 4.40 -16.88
C SER A 371 -18.55 3.95 -17.96
N THR A 372 -19.33 4.91 -18.52
CA THR A 372 -20.19 4.63 -19.67
C THR A 372 -19.37 4.26 -20.91
N PRO A 373 -19.96 3.61 -21.93
CA PRO A 373 -19.28 3.32 -23.20
C PRO A 373 -18.81 4.60 -23.94
N GLU A 374 -19.47 5.73 -23.71
CA GLU A 374 -19.19 7.02 -24.33
C GLU A 374 -18.05 7.78 -23.63
N SER A 375 -17.69 7.36 -22.42
CA SER A 375 -16.59 7.97 -21.66
C SER A 375 -15.26 7.86 -22.41
N LYS A 376 -14.57 9.00 -22.57
CA LYS A 376 -13.25 9.05 -23.21
C LYS A 376 -12.16 8.42 -22.36
N VAL A 377 -12.30 8.47 -21.05
CA VAL A 377 -11.38 7.88 -20.08
C VAL A 377 -12.11 6.77 -19.36
N LYS A 378 -11.52 5.59 -19.30
CA LYS A 378 -12.11 4.47 -18.57
C LYS A 378 -11.97 4.68 -17.07
N LEU A 379 -13.07 4.53 -16.34
CA LEU A 379 -13.03 4.40 -14.89
C LEU A 379 -13.16 2.93 -14.53
N CYS A 380 -12.28 2.48 -13.65
CA CYS A 380 -12.24 1.07 -13.22
C CYS A 380 -12.22 0.94 -11.69
N VAL A 381 -12.69 -0.19 -11.21
CA VAL A 381 -12.39 -0.71 -9.88
C VAL A 381 -11.60 -1.99 -10.07
N ILE A 382 -10.43 -2.08 -9.47
CA ILE A 382 -9.59 -3.29 -9.47
C ILE A 382 -9.15 -3.53 -8.03
N PRO A 383 -9.61 -4.62 -7.39
CA PRO A 383 -9.13 -4.98 -6.05
C PRO A 383 -7.63 -5.21 -6.05
N THR A 384 -6.92 -4.56 -5.11
CA THR A 384 -5.49 -4.81 -4.95
C THR A 384 -5.24 -6.17 -4.30
N ASN A 385 -4.15 -6.81 -4.71
CA ASN A 385 -3.68 -8.06 -4.12
C ASN A 385 -2.15 -8.02 -4.01
N GLU A 386 -1.68 -7.36 -2.97
CA GLU A 386 -0.24 -7.16 -2.75
C GLU A 386 0.48 -8.49 -2.50
N GLU A 387 -0.15 -9.43 -1.81
CA GLU A 387 0.43 -10.75 -1.53
C GLU A 387 0.62 -11.55 -2.82
N LEU A 388 -0.35 -11.52 -3.73
CA LEU A 388 -0.21 -12.15 -5.04
C LEU A 388 0.87 -11.47 -5.89
N ALA A 389 0.95 -10.14 -5.83
CA ALA A 389 2.00 -9.39 -6.53
C ALA A 389 3.39 -9.83 -6.05
N ILE A 390 3.59 -9.90 -4.72
CA ILE A 390 4.85 -10.36 -4.11
C ILE A 390 5.14 -11.81 -4.52
N ALA A 391 4.14 -12.69 -4.53
CA ALA A 391 4.32 -14.07 -4.92
C ALA A 391 4.71 -14.21 -6.41
N ARG A 392 4.10 -13.42 -7.32
CA ARG A 392 4.46 -13.40 -8.75
C ARG A 392 5.90 -12.93 -8.97
N GLU A 393 6.34 -11.86 -8.28
CA GLU A 393 7.71 -11.36 -8.36
C GLU A 393 8.71 -12.35 -7.77
N THR A 394 8.37 -12.98 -6.63
CA THR A 394 9.17 -14.05 -6.03
C THR A 394 9.36 -15.21 -7.00
N LEU A 395 8.26 -15.67 -7.60
CA LEU A 395 8.29 -16.77 -8.57
C LEU A 395 9.17 -16.47 -9.78
N ALA A 396 9.13 -15.22 -10.28
CA ALA A 396 9.92 -14.80 -11.44
C ALA A 396 11.44 -14.85 -11.19
N LEU A 397 11.87 -14.68 -9.94
CA LEU A 397 13.28 -14.67 -9.55
C LEU A 397 13.84 -16.04 -9.15
N VAL A 398 12.97 -17.01 -8.80
CA VAL A 398 13.39 -18.33 -8.31
C VAL A 398 13.14 -19.46 -9.30
N LYS A 399 12.50 -19.17 -10.45
CA LYS A 399 12.41 -20.06 -11.61
C LYS A 399 13.70 -20.04 -12.40
#